data_8deb0d3b2572299746f550b650127fb8
#
_entry.id   8deb0d3b2572299746f550b650127fb8
#
_cell.length_a   1.000
_cell.length_b   1.000
_cell.length_c   1.000
_cell.angle_alpha   90.00
_cell.angle_beta   90.00
_cell.angle_gamma   90.00
#
_symmetry.space_group_name_H-M   'P 1'
#
loop_
_entity.id
_entity.type
_entity.pdbx_description
1 polymer ?
#
loop_
_entity_poly.entity_id
_entity_poly.type
_entity_poly.pdbx_seq_one_letter_code
_entity_poly.pdbx_strand_id
1 'polypeptide(L)'
;MRILRWILVVFTGLILFAAVNQYLFCPQYSFPRHHPFAGTSIFNPYEHADSVNWKQCNFHAHVHAWGGLTHGSGTAAECWNVYDSLGYDVHCISDYEKVNRYGEGEPNFIPAYEHGYGMLKNHHGVIGTFRVNYGDYIFPQTLSNKQHMLDCLQENDSAMIAINHPVLRNGVSPDDFLRLHGYDAIEVLRSGTHSFPQWDSALSSGHAAYIIADDDMHDSSRPNEVGKNCTWIHAQSATRNEILTGLKSGNAYGMIIASPNGETMQQKFQRFKSGFPKLNSLRITGDTLKISLSATAHAIRFIGQGGQEKFMAQQTATSAYYFQPADTYIRIQADFDDGTSIFLNPVFRFDESVQQPLPFINQTRTALFRIAGAVVLLIFAVAAFRLLRKTSL
;
A
#
# COMPACT_ATOMS: atom_id res chain seq x y z
N MET A 1 -42.99 -24.54 -2.34
CA MET A 1 -43.13 -23.26 -1.59
C MET A 1 -42.41 -23.27 -0.24
N ARG A 2 -42.49 -24.31 0.58
CA ARG A 2 -41.84 -24.37 1.93
C ARG A 2 -40.31 -24.29 1.85
N ILE A 3 -39.67 -25.08 0.98
CA ILE A 3 -38.22 -25.09 0.79
C ILE A 3 -37.70 -23.72 0.33
N LEU A 4 -38.38 -23.06 -0.62
CA LEU A 4 -38.00 -21.74 -1.12
C LEU A 4 -38.02 -20.69 -0.01
N ARG A 5 -39.01 -20.76 0.91
CA ARG A 5 -39.06 -19.83 2.07
C ARG A 5 -37.89 -20.07 3.02
N TRP A 6 -37.53 -21.33 3.30
CA TRP A 6 -36.35 -21.65 4.09
C TRP A 6 -35.07 -21.09 3.46
N ILE A 7 -34.89 -21.32 2.17
CA ILE A 7 -33.73 -20.79 1.43
C ILE A 7 -33.69 -19.28 1.55
N LEU A 8 -34.80 -18.60 1.32
CA LEU A 8 -34.89 -17.13 1.41
C LEU A 8 -34.56 -16.61 2.81
N VAL A 9 -35.11 -17.22 3.86
CA VAL A 9 -34.87 -16.85 5.25
C VAL A 9 -33.38 -17.04 5.61
N VAL A 10 -32.80 -18.20 5.25
CA VAL A 10 -31.38 -18.45 5.52
C VAL A 10 -30.49 -17.47 4.76
N PHE A 11 -30.72 -17.24 3.48
CA PHE A 11 -29.92 -16.32 2.66
C PHE A 11 -30.02 -14.88 3.18
N THR A 12 -31.24 -14.40 3.48
CA THR A 12 -31.44 -13.06 4.07
C THR A 12 -30.78 -12.96 5.44
N GLY A 13 -30.86 -14.03 6.26
CA GLY A 13 -30.20 -14.08 7.56
C GLY A 13 -28.68 -13.99 7.49
N LEU A 14 -28.08 -14.68 6.52
CA LEU A 14 -26.63 -14.61 6.30
C LEU A 14 -26.18 -13.21 5.88
N ILE A 15 -26.89 -12.58 4.94
CA ILE A 15 -26.60 -11.20 4.52
C ILE A 15 -26.75 -10.22 5.69
N LEU A 16 -27.86 -10.32 6.44
CA LEU A 16 -28.11 -9.48 7.59
C LEU A 16 -27.06 -9.67 8.68
N PHE A 17 -26.68 -10.91 8.96
CA PHE A 17 -25.63 -11.22 9.93
C PHE A 17 -24.30 -10.61 9.50
N ALA A 18 -23.91 -10.75 8.22
CA ALA A 18 -22.68 -10.14 7.71
C ALA A 18 -22.72 -8.60 7.83
N ALA A 19 -23.84 -7.96 7.51
CA ALA A 19 -24.01 -6.52 7.64
C ALA A 19 -23.98 -6.06 9.12
N VAL A 20 -24.66 -6.79 10.02
CA VAL A 20 -24.65 -6.49 11.47
C VAL A 20 -23.23 -6.67 12.02
N ASN A 21 -22.54 -7.75 11.66
CA ASN A 21 -21.16 -7.98 12.07
C ASN A 21 -20.25 -6.84 11.64
N GLN A 22 -20.36 -6.41 10.39
CA GLN A 22 -19.52 -5.36 9.83
C GLN A 22 -19.82 -3.98 10.42
N TYR A 23 -21.08 -3.59 10.52
CA TYR A 23 -21.43 -2.20 10.84
C TYR A 23 -21.78 -1.96 12.31
N LEU A 24 -22.26 -3.00 13.00
CA LEU A 24 -22.76 -2.85 14.36
C LEU A 24 -21.89 -3.58 15.41
N PHE A 25 -21.25 -4.70 15.05
CA PHE A 25 -20.38 -5.41 15.98
C PHE A 25 -18.92 -4.99 15.89
N CYS A 26 -18.50 -4.40 14.75
CA CYS A 26 -17.19 -3.78 14.62
C CYS A 26 -16.95 -2.74 15.72
N PRO A 27 -15.77 -2.68 16.34
CA PRO A 27 -15.40 -1.60 17.23
C PRO A 27 -15.61 -0.23 16.57
N GLN A 28 -16.17 0.72 17.33
CA GLN A 28 -16.38 2.08 16.86
C GLN A 28 -15.24 2.96 17.35
N TYR A 29 -14.49 3.56 16.41
CA TYR A 29 -13.35 4.39 16.74
C TYR A 29 -13.71 5.85 16.88
N SER A 30 -13.00 6.54 17.76
CA SER A 30 -12.83 7.98 17.77
C SER A 30 -11.52 8.32 17.07
N PHE A 31 -11.57 9.30 16.18
CA PHE A 31 -10.45 9.73 15.36
C PHE A 31 -10.05 11.16 15.75
N PRO A 32 -9.04 11.34 16.61
CA PRO A 32 -8.49 12.66 16.87
C PRO A 32 -7.96 13.30 15.58
N ARG A 33 -7.93 14.61 15.54
CA ARG A 33 -7.39 15.32 14.39
C ARG A 33 -5.86 15.23 14.40
N HIS A 34 -5.30 14.66 13.36
CA HIS A 34 -3.86 14.70 13.10
C HIS A 34 -3.41 16.12 12.76
N HIS A 35 -2.15 16.40 12.93
CA HIS A 35 -1.54 17.67 12.56
C HIS A 35 -0.36 17.44 11.61
N PRO A 36 -0.05 18.41 10.74
CA PRO A 36 1.11 18.33 9.84
C PRO A 36 2.42 18.08 10.59
N PHE A 37 3.41 17.58 9.88
CA PHE A 37 4.78 17.49 10.40
C PHE A 37 5.24 18.84 10.96
N ALA A 38 5.86 18.81 12.12
CA ALA A 38 6.31 20.00 12.83
C ALA A 38 7.62 19.71 13.58
N GLY A 39 8.36 20.76 13.91
CA GLY A 39 9.61 20.66 14.64
C GLY A 39 10.72 21.51 14.02
N THR A 40 11.83 21.56 14.73
CA THR A 40 13.03 22.29 14.29
C THR A 40 14.02 21.39 13.55
N SER A 41 13.96 20.09 13.78
CA SER A 41 14.78 19.11 13.08
C SER A 41 14.16 18.71 11.74
N ILE A 42 15.00 18.27 10.81
CA ILE A 42 14.57 17.76 9.50
C ILE A 42 15.03 16.32 9.38
N PHE A 43 14.09 15.41 9.20
CA PHE A 43 14.37 14.00 8.93
C PHE A 43 14.55 13.79 7.44
N ASN A 44 15.66 13.16 7.04
CA ASN A 44 15.95 12.75 5.68
C ASN A 44 16.19 11.23 5.64
N PRO A 45 15.29 10.43 5.05
CA PRO A 45 15.46 8.98 4.99
C PRO A 45 16.67 8.55 4.14
N TYR A 46 17.25 9.45 3.36
CA TYR A 46 18.37 9.17 2.45
C TYR A 46 19.72 9.66 2.99
N GLU A 47 19.80 10.08 4.25
CA GLU A 47 21.01 10.71 4.81
C GLU A 47 22.26 9.86 4.63
N HIS A 48 22.13 8.54 4.69
CA HIS A 48 23.22 7.57 4.54
C HIS A 48 23.17 6.77 3.24
N ALA A 49 22.23 7.08 2.33
CA ALA A 49 22.13 6.37 1.08
C ALA A 49 23.29 6.74 0.14
N ASP A 50 23.87 5.75 -0.50
CA ASP A 50 24.86 5.89 -1.57
C ASP A 50 24.25 5.55 -2.94
N SER A 51 25.04 5.66 -4.01
CA SER A 51 24.59 5.39 -5.37
C SER A 51 24.64 3.89 -5.76
N VAL A 52 25.18 3.01 -4.92
CA VAL A 52 25.55 1.64 -5.30
C VAL A 52 24.57 0.60 -4.75
N ASN A 53 24.14 0.77 -3.50
CA ASN A 53 23.41 -0.27 -2.75
C ASN A 53 21.89 -0.23 -2.96
N TRP A 54 21.43 0.13 -4.15
CA TRP A 54 20.01 0.14 -4.50
C TRP A 54 19.56 -1.24 -5.00
N LYS A 55 18.54 -1.82 -4.37
CA LYS A 55 17.89 -3.10 -4.71
C LYS A 55 16.57 -2.85 -5.41
N GLN A 56 16.38 -3.46 -6.57
CA GLN A 56 15.13 -3.37 -7.34
C GLN A 56 14.15 -4.42 -6.83
N CYS A 57 12.98 -3.97 -6.34
CA CYS A 57 12.02 -4.82 -5.67
C CYS A 57 10.61 -4.69 -6.26
N ASN A 58 9.83 -5.78 -6.18
CA ASN A 58 8.39 -5.82 -6.40
C ASN A 58 7.74 -6.68 -5.32
N PHE A 59 6.70 -6.16 -4.65
CA PHE A 59 6.03 -6.85 -3.54
C PHE A 59 4.62 -7.31 -3.89
N HIS A 60 4.11 -6.96 -5.08
CA HIS A 60 2.72 -7.19 -5.46
C HIS A 60 2.62 -7.89 -6.82
N ALA A 61 2.38 -9.20 -6.78
CA ALA A 61 2.17 -10.03 -7.95
C ALA A 61 1.31 -11.26 -7.58
N HIS A 62 0.48 -11.70 -8.52
CA HIS A 62 -0.45 -12.82 -8.36
C HIS A 62 -0.17 -13.93 -9.37
N VAL A 63 -0.35 -15.17 -8.91
CA VAL A 63 -0.30 -16.36 -9.76
C VAL A 63 -1.61 -17.15 -9.64
N HIS A 64 -1.71 -18.27 -10.34
CA HIS A 64 -2.87 -19.14 -10.21
C HIS A 64 -2.98 -19.69 -8.77
N ALA A 65 -3.99 -19.24 -8.04
CA ALA A 65 -4.22 -19.63 -6.66
C ALA A 65 -5.69 -19.99 -6.40
N TRP A 66 -5.97 -20.67 -5.30
CA TRP A 66 -7.31 -21.05 -4.87
C TRP A 66 -8.13 -21.81 -5.94
N GLY A 67 -7.47 -22.65 -6.76
CA GLY A 67 -8.12 -23.38 -7.86
C GLY A 67 -8.69 -22.48 -8.97
N GLY A 68 -8.14 -21.27 -9.14
CA GLY A 68 -8.60 -20.28 -10.12
C GLY A 68 -9.77 -19.40 -9.65
N LEU A 69 -10.09 -19.44 -8.36
CA LEU A 69 -11.13 -18.57 -7.79
C LEU A 69 -10.69 -17.10 -7.71
N THR A 70 -9.38 -16.84 -7.57
CA THR A 70 -8.81 -15.50 -7.53
C THR A 70 -8.21 -15.12 -8.88
N HIS A 71 -8.10 -13.81 -9.15
CA HIS A 71 -7.36 -13.29 -10.29
C HIS A 71 -5.88 -13.64 -10.16
N GLY A 72 -5.29 -14.07 -11.23
CA GLY A 72 -3.89 -14.48 -11.35
C GLY A 72 -3.79 -15.69 -12.25
N SER A 73 -2.88 -15.66 -13.21
CA SER A 73 -2.61 -16.74 -14.15
C SER A 73 -1.13 -17.11 -14.14
N GLY A 74 -0.83 -18.27 -14.68
CA GLY A 74 0.52 -18.81 -14.66
C GLY A 74 0.91 -19.44 -13.33
N THR A 75 2.11 -19.94 -13.28
CA THR A 75 2.70 -20.62 -12.13
C THR A 75 3.62 -19.69 -11.35
N ALA A 76 3.90 -20.05 -10.09
CA ALA A 76 4.89 -19.34 -9.29
C ALA A 76 6.28 -19.33 -9.93
N ALA A 77 6.67 -20.43 -10.59
CA ALA A 77 7.94 -20.54 -11.31
C ALA A 77 8.02 -19.58 -12.52
N GLU A 78 6.96 -19.43 -13.29
CA GLU A 78 6.90 -18.48 -14.40
C GLU A 78 7.01 -17.05 -13.92
N CYS A 79 6.27 -16.68 -12.87
CA CYS A 79 6.36 -15.37 -12.24
C CYS A 79 7.79 -15.09 -11.75
N TRP A 80 8.39 -16.02 -11.02
CA TRP A 80 9.74 -15.91 -10.50
C TRP A 80 10.75 -15.68 -11.61
N ASN A 81 10.75 -16.55 -12.63
CA ASN A 81 11.68 -16.49 -13.75
C ASN A 81 11.60 -15.19 -14.56
N VAL A 82 10.42 -14.60 -14.67
CA VAL A 82 10.24 -13.33 -15.37
C VAL A 82 10.89 -12.19 -14.61
N TYR A 83 10.66 -12.07 -13.30
CA TYR A 83 11.27 -11.02 -12.49
C TYR A 83 12.79 -11.19 -12.37
N ASP A 84 13.30 -12.42 -12.23
CA ASP A 84 14.73 -12.71 -12.28
C ASP A 84 15.34 -12.28 -13.63
N SER A 85 14.65 -12.57 -14.75
CA SER A 85 15.09 -12.17 -16.10
C SER A 85 15.09 -10.66 -16.31
N LEU A 86 14.25 -9.91 -15.55
CA LEU A 86 14.21 -8.45 -15.50
C LEU A 86 15.25 -7.88 -14.53
N GLY A 87 15.97 -8.73 -13.78
CA GLY A 87 17.02 -8.30 -12.85
C GLY A 87 16.53 -7.72 -11.54
N TYR A 88 15.32 -8.12 -11.08
CA TYR A 88 14.86 -7.76 -9.75
C TYR A 88 15.67 -8.49 -8.68
N ASP A 89 16.13 -7.75 -7.68
CA ASP A 89 16.83 -8.32 -6.52
C ASP A 89 15.88 -9.06 -5.56
N VAL A 90 14.63 -8.56 -5.46
CA VAL A 90 13.56 -9.13 -4.64
C VAL A 90 12.23 -9.03 -5.37
N HIS A 91 11.50 -10.12 -5.40
CA HIS A 91 10.11 -10.12 -5.88
C HIS A 91 9.26 -11.08 -5.06
N CYS A 92 8.08 -10.62 -4.67
CA CYS A 92 7.13 -11.38 -3.88
C CYS A 92 5.96 -11.86 -4.75
N ILE A 93 5.48 -13.06 -4.46
CA ILE A 93 4.17 -13.52 -4.92
C ILE A 93 3.22 -13.34 -3.75
N SER A 94 2.31 -12.38 -3.88
CA SER A 94 1.39 -11.94 -2.82
C SER A 94 -0.06 -12.35 -3.12
N ASP A 95 -0.29 -13.64 -3.36
CA ASP A 95 -1.63 -14.17 -3.63
C ASP A 95 -2.63 -13.74 -2.54
N TYR A 96 -3.90 -13.55 -2.92
CA TYR A 96 -4.96 -13.17 -1.98
C TYR A 96 -5.07 -14.17 -0.83
N GLU A 97 -4.99 -13.67 0.40
CA GLU A 97 -5.13 -14.45 1.64
C GLU A 97 -4.23 -15.71 1.69
N LYS A 98 -3.06 -15.64 1.04
CA LYS A 98 -2.18 -16.80 0.93
C LYS A 98 -0.73 -16.39 0.71
N VAL A 99 0.15 -16.82 1.62
CA VAL A 99 1.59 -16.72 1.41
C VAL A 99 2.02 -17.79 0.42
N ASN A 100 2.56 -17.39 -0.71
CA ASN A 100 3.20 -18.31 -1.66
C ASN A 100 4.60 -18.64 -1.15
N ARG A 101 4.94 -19.93 -1.10
CA ARG A 101 6.22 -20.40 -0.57
C ARG A 101 7.24 -20.77 -1.65
N TYR A 102 6.97 -20.44 -2.90
CA TYR A 102 7.94 -20.67 -3.96
C TYR A 102 9.17 -19.77 -3.72
N GLY A 103 10.37 -20.35 -3.76
CA GLY A 103 11.61 -19.64 -3.41
C GLY A 103 11.90 -19.59 -1.90
N GLU A 104 11.08 -20.20 -1.03
CA GLU A 104 11.38 -20.29 0.41
C GLU A 104 12.70 -21.04 0.61
N GLY A 105 13.66 -20.37 1.24
CA GLY A 105 15.03 -20.85 1.40
C GLY A 105 16.06 -20.03 0.59
N GLU A 106 15.62 -19.28 -0.39
CA GLU A 106 16.50 -18.30 -1.06
C GLU A 106 16.75 -17.09 -0.15
N PRO A 107 17.94 -16.51 -0.15
CA PRO A 107 18.30 -15.38 0.72
C PRO A 107 17.40 -14.15 0.56
N ASN A 108 16.87 -13.95 -0.65
CA ASN A 108 15.99 -12.82 -1.02
C ASN A 108 14.50 -13.15 -0.93
N PHE A 109 14.13 -14.32 -0.41
CA PHE A 109 12.71 -14.67 -0.20
C PHE A 109 12.11 -13.84 0.92
N ILE A 110 11.01 -13.16 0.64
CA ILE A 110 10.21 -12.41 1.61
C ILE A 110 8.77 -12.93 1.53
N PRO A 111 8.24 -13.52 2.61
CA PRO A 111 6.84 -13.94 2.64
C PRO A 111 5.92 -12.71 2.56
N ALA A 112 4.97 -12.74 1.64
CA ALA A 112 3.99 -11.67 1.47
C ALA A 112 2.64 -12.25 1.03
N TYR A 113 1.57 -11.52 1.29
CA TYR A 113 0.24 -11.79 0.75
C TYR A 113 -0.55 -10.50 0.60
N GLU A 114 -1.52 -10.49 -0.29
CA GLU A 114 -2.51 -9.43 -0.35
C GLU A 114 -3.71 -9.82 0.52
N HIS A 115 -4.01 -8.97 1.50
CA HIS A 115 -5.20 -9.09 2.33
C HIS A 115 -6.34 -8.25 1.75
N GLY A 116 -7.54 -8.81 1.72
CA GLY A 116 -8.77 -8.11 1.43
C GLY A 116 -9.60 -8.72 0.31
N TYR A 117 -10.90 -8.90 0.59
CA TYR A 117 -11.91 -9.37 -0.37
C TYR A 117 -13.14 -8.48 -0.42
N GLY A 118 -13.07 -7.30 0.18
CA GLY A 118 -14.15 -6.32 0.23
C GLY A 118 -14.54 -5.79 -1.16
N MET A 119 -15.82 -5.42 -1.32
CA MET A 119 -16.41 -4.95 -2.59
C MET A 119 -15.68 -3.75 -3.19
N LEU A 120 -15.11 -2.88 -2.36
CA LEU A 120 -14.45 -1.64 -2.78
C LEU A 120 -12.93 -1.76 -2.90
N LYS A 121 -12.38 -2.98 -2.84
CA LYS A 121 -10.93 -3.17 -2.99
C LYS A 121 -10.11 -2.45 -1.90
N ASN A 122 -10.54 -2.56 -0.64
CA ASN A 122 -9.74 -2.17 0.52
C ASN A 122 -8.67 -3.25 0.76
N HIS A 123 -7.60 -3.23 -0.02
CA HIS A 123 -6.57 -4.25 0.04
C HIS A 123 -5.33 -3.76 0.79
N HIS A 124 -4.62 -4.71 1.38
CA HIS A 124 -3.40 -4.43 2.13
C HIS A 124 -2.30 -5.41 1.72
N GLY A 125 -1.14 -4.89 1.37
CA GLY A 125 0.08 -5.69 1.23
C GLY A 125 0.63 -5.99 2.62
N VAL A 126 0.65 -7.26 2.99
CA VAL A 126 1.22 -7.72 4.26
C VAL A 126 2.54 -8.41 3.96
N ILE A 127 3.64 -7.73 4.26
CA ILE A 127 4.97 -8.10 3.78
C ILE A 127 5.83 -8.50 4.99
N GLY A 128 6.53 -9.62 4.88
CA GLY A 128 7.48 -10.06 5.90
C GLY A 128 6.90 -11.03 6.95
N THR A 129 5.75 -11.65 6.73
CA THR A 129 5.15 -12.61 7.67
C THR A 129 4.58 -13.82 6.95
N PHE A 130 4.61 -14.98 7.64
CA PHE A 130 3.90 -16.18 7.22
C PHE A 130 2.49 -16.28 7.81
N ARG A 131 2.15 -15.41 8.76
CA ARG A 131 0.84 -15.40 9.41
C ARG A 131 -0.17 -14.65 8.57
N VAL A 132 -1.17 -15.37 8.07
CA VAL A 132 -2.27 -14.80 7.27
C VAL A 132 -3.43 -14.44 8.19
N ASN A 133 -3.97 -13.25 8.05
CA ASN A 133 -5.25 -12.85 8.62
C ASN A 133 -6.33 -13.08 7.55
N TYR A 134 -7.33 -13.92 7.84
CA TYR A 134 -8.44 -14.24 6.93
C TYR A 134 -9.70 -13.40 7.20
N GLY A 135 -9.66 -12.53 8.20
CA GLY A 135 -10.81 -11.69 8.54
C GLY A 135 -10.87 -10.44 7.70
N ASP A 136 -11.99 -10.16 7.05
CA ASP A 136 -12.24 -8.89 6.35
C ASP A 136 -13.74 -8.57 6.32
N TYR A 137 -14.07 -7.39 5.85
CA TYR A 137 -15.41 -6.88 5.67
C TYR A 137 -15.83 -6.90 4.20
N ILE A 138 -16.98 -7.52 3.90
CA ILE A 138 -17.45 -7.73 2.52
C ILE A 138 -18.02 -6.45 1.91
N PHE A 139 -18.86 -5.74 2.67
CA PHE A 139 -19.56 -4.53 2.19
C PHE A 139 -18.66 -3.30 2.20
N PRO A 140 -19.11 -2.15 1.63
CA PRO A 140 -18.35 -0.90 1.71
C PRO A 140 -17.93 -0.58 3.14
N GLN A 141 -16.63 -0.40 3.35
CA GLN A 141 -16.09 -0.24 4.69
C GLN A 141 -16.23 1.20 5.19
N THR A 142 -16.68 1.36 6.42
CA THR A 142 -16.63 2.63 7.17
C THR A 142 -15.19 2.89 7.62
N LEU A 143 -14.92 4.12 8.06
CA LEU A 143 -13.60 4.46 8.62
C LEU A 143 -13.24 3.56 9.83
N SER A 144 -14.24 3.22 10.68
CA SER A 144 -14.04 2.29 11.80
C SER A 144 -13.70 0.87 11.33
N ASN A 145 -14.29 0.40 10.23
CA ASN A 145 -13.94 -0.91 9.66
C ASN A 145 -12.50 -0.90 9.14
N LYS A 146 -12.10 0.15 8.41
CA LYS A 146 -10.75 0.29 7.86
C LYS A 146 -9.70 0.31 8.98
N GLN A 147 -9.93 1.10 10.03
CA GLN A 147 -9.02 1.14 11.18
C GLN A 147 -8.93 -0.20 11.90
N HIS A 148 -10.08 -0.87 12.10
CA HIS A 148 -10.09 -2.19 12.73
C HIS A 148 -9.30 -3.22 11.93
N MET A 149 -9.36 -3.18 10.59
CA MET A 149 -8.53 -4.08 9.76
C MET A 149 -7.04 -3.77 9.92
N LEU A 150 -6.64 -2.51 9.91
CA LEU A 150 -5.24 -2.13 10.16
C LEU A 150 -4.77 -2.62 11.53
N ASP A 151 -5.57 -2.43 12.59
CA ASP A 151 -5.22 -2.92 13.94
C ASP A 151 -5.05 -4.46 13.95
N CYS A 152 -5.95 -5.20 13.30
CA CYS A 152 -5.86 -6.66 13.21
C CYS A 152 -4.63 -7.14 12.41
N LEU A 153 -4.20 -6.39 11.40
CA LEU A 153 -3.01 -6.72 10.62
C LEU A 153 -1.72 -6.40 11.36
N GLN A 154 -1.72 -5.34 12.19
CA GLN A 154 -0.59 -4.95 13.04
C GLN A 154 -0.29 -5.93 14.18
N GLU A 155 -1.22 -6.81 14.57
CA GLU A 155 -0.95 -7.87 15.56
C GLU A 155 0.23 -8.79 15.16
N ASN A 156 0.74 -8.63 13.93
CA ASN A 156 1.97 -9.25 13.44
C ASN A 156 3.16 -8.30 13.54
N ASP A 157 3.76 -8.17 14.69
CA ASP A 157 4.84 -7.20 15.04
C ASP A 157 6.00 -7.09 14.02
N SER A 158 6.26 -8.11 13.22
CA SER A 158 7.34 -8.11 12.23
C SER A 158 6.91 -7.75 10.82
N ALA A 159 5.60 -7.74 10.52
CA ALA A 159 5.10 -7.42 9.19
C ALA A 159 5.19 -5.92 8.90
N MET A 160 5.32 -5.60 7.63
CA MET A 160 5.09 -4.26 7.09
C MET A 160 3.70 -4.24 6.46
N ILE A 161 2.91 -3.24 6.77
CA ILE A 161 1.55 -3.07 6.25
C ILE A 161 1.54 -1.93 5.23
N ALA A 162 1.24 -2.27 3.98
CA ALA A 162 1.00 -1.30 2.93
C ALA A 162 -0.50 -1.24 2.59
N ILE A 163 -1.05 -0.05 2.38
CA ILE A 163 -2.38 0.08 1.78
C ILE A 163 -2.21 0.00 0.27
N ASN A 164 -2.69 -1.11 -0.34
CA ASN A 164 -2.55 -1.35 -1.76
C ASN A 164 -3.53 -0.51 -2.58
N HIS A 165 -3.05 0.04 -3.71
CA HIS A 165 -3.82 0.74 -4.75
C HIS A 165 -5.10 1.46 -4.24
N PRO A 166 -5.03 2.33 -3.22
CA PRO A 166 -6.20 2.87 -2.52
C PRO A 166 -7.17 3.66 -3.42
N VAL A 167 -6.70 4.15 -4.58
CA VAL A 167 -7.53 4.84 -5.57
C VAL A 167 -8.52 3.90 -6.27
N LEU A 168 -8.26 2.58 -6.30
CA LEU A 168 -9.14 1.62 -6.96
C LEU A 168 -10.51 1.58 -6.26
N ARG A 169 -11.57 1.82 -7.04
CA ARG A 169 -12.96 1.91 -6.57
C ARG A 169 -13.14 2.87 -5.38
N ASN A 170 -12.21 3.81 -5.20
CA ASN A 170 -12.15 4.69 -4.04
C ASN A 170 -12.19 3.90 -2.70
N GLY A 171 -11.48 2.79 -2.65
CA GLY A 171 -11.46 1.89 -1.49
C GLY A 171 -11.00 2.60 -0.24
N VAL A 172 -9.90 3.37 -0.32
CA VAL A 172 -9.46 4.27 0.74
C VAL A 172 -9.35 5.67 0.15
N SER A 173 -10.24 6.58 0.58
CA SER A 173 -10.30 7.94 0.08
C SER A 173 -9.15 8.81 0.64
N PRO A 174 -8.80 9.94 0.00
CA PRO A 174 -7.86 10.89 0.59
C PRO A 174 -8.26 11.36 1.99
N ASP A 175 -9.56 11.53 2.27
CA ASP A 175 -10.07 11.93 3.59
C ASP A 175 -9.86 10.86 4.67
N ASP A 176 -9.84 9.57 4.31
CA ASP A 176 -9.54 8.48 5.23
C ASP A 176 -8.09 8.59 5.73
N PHE A 177 -7.15 8.93 4.84
CA PHE A 177 -5.72 9.08 5.17
C PHE A 177 -5.42 10.24 6.14
N LEU A 178 -6.33 11.18 6.31
CA LEU A 178 -6.22 12.21 7.33
C LEU A 178 -6.44 11.69 8.76
N ARG A 179 -6.86 10.41 8.92
CA ARG A 179 -7.33 9.86 10.21
C ARG A 179 -6.87 8.43 10.48
N LEU A 180 -6.61 7.64 9.42
CA LEU A 180 -6.15 6.26 9.58
C LEU A 180 -4.73 6.21 10.12
N HIS A 181 -4.45 5.18 10.92
CA HIS A 181 -3.15 4.91 11.50
C HIS A 181 -2.86 3.40 11.44
N GLY A 182 -1.59 3.02 11.54
CA GLY A 182 -1.24 1.62 11.62
C GLY A 182 -0.92 0.99 10.27
N TYR A 183 -0.52 1.79 9.30
CA TYR A 183 0.11 1.34 8.06
C TYR A 183 1.49 2.00 7.93
N ASP A 184 2.42 1.31 7.30
CA ASP A 184 3.81 1.76 7.11
C ASP A 184 3.98 2.44 5.75
N ALA A 185 3.22 1.99 4.74
CA ALA A 185 3.38 2.42 3.35
C ALA A 185 2.05 2.51 2.60
N ILE A 186 2.12 3.16 1.45
CA ILE A 186 1.02 3.20 0.48
C ILE A 186 1.58 2.73 -0.86
N GLU A 187 0.88 1.82 -1.53
CA GLU A 187 1.13 1.54 -2.95
C GLU A 187 0.63 2.72 -3.77
N VAL A 188 1.53 3.70 -3.92
CA VAL A 188 1.25 4.94 -4.66
C VAL A 188 1.25 4.69 -6.16
N LEU A 189 2.17 3.83 -6.61
CA LEU A 189 2.35 3.48 -8.01
C LEU A 189 1.98 2.01 -8.22
N ARG A 190 0.92 1.81 -8.98
CA ARG A 190 0.49 0.50 -9.46
C ARG A 190 0.28 0.57 -10.96
N SER A 191 0.46 -0.53 -11.67
CA SER A 191 0.30 -0.58 -13.12
C SER A 191 -1.04 0.03 -13.57
N GLY A 192 -0.96 1.15 -14.28
CA GLY A 192 -2.11 1.87 -14.83
C GLY A 192 -2.91 2.75 -13.85
N THR A 193 -2.54 2.82 -12.56
CA THR A 193 -3.20 3.71 -11.59
C THR A 193 -2.21 4.28 -10.58
N HIS A 194 -2.42 5.56 -10.18
CA HIS A 194 -1.54 6.23 -9.23
C HIS A 194 -2.35 6.89 -8.12
N SER A 195 -1.91 6.74 -6.87
CA SER A 195 -2.60 7.16 -5.65
C SER A 195 -1.98 8.43 -5.03
N PHE A 196 -1.57 9.40 -5.86
CA PHE A 196 -0.93 10.64 -5.37
C PHE A 196 -1.82 11.44 -4.40
N PRO A 197 -3.13 11.64 -4.64
CA PRO A 197 -3.97 12.37 -3.69
C PRO A 197 -4.04 11.71 -2.31
N GLN A 198 -4.06 10.38 -2.26
CA GLN A 198 -4.05 9.61 -1.02
C GLN A 198 -2.72 9.78 -0.28
N TRP A 199 -1.61 9.67 -1.01
CA TRP A 199 -0.28 9.85 -0.45
C TRP A 199 -0.06 11.27 0.08
N ASP A 200 -0.41 12.29 -0.71
CA ASP A 200 -0.30 13.68 -0.28
C ASP A 200 -1.21 14.00 0.92
N SER A 201 -2.37 13.35 1.04
CA SER A 201 -3.22 13.48 2.24
C SER A 201 -2.58 12.87 3.48
N ALA A 202 -2.02 11.66 3.39
CA ALA A 202 -1.29 11.02 4.48
C ALA A 202 -0.12 11.91 4.95
N LEU A 203 0.73 12.35 4.02
CA LEU A 203 1.87 13.22 4.32
C LEU A 203 1.42 14.57 4.91
N SER A 204 0.34 15.14 4.38
CA SER A 204 -0.19 16.43 4.87
C SER A 204 -0.78 16.34 6.27
N SER A 205 -1.19 15.16 6.70
CA SER A 205 -1.64 14.90 8.07
C SER A 205 -0.48 14.61 9.04
N GLY A 206 0.77 14.61 8.55
CA GLY A 206 1.95 14.31 9.38
C GLY A 206 2.19 12.81 9.60
N HIS A 207 1.63 11.96 8.74
CA HIS A 207 1.92 10.53 8.73
C HIS A 207 3.06 10.23 7.75
N ALA A 208 4.16 9.65 8.24
CA ALA A 208 5.30 9.25 7.41
C ALA A 208 4.98 7.97 6.61
N ALA A 209 3.97 8.05 5.74
CA ALA A 209 3.60 6.96 4.84
C ALA A 209 4.60 6.87 3.70
N TYR A 210 5.34 5.77 3.63
CA TYR A 210 6.35 5.58 2.60
C TYR A 210 5.75 5.01 1.30
N ILE A 211 6.37 5.35 0.17
CA ILE A 211 5.92 4.89 -1.14
C ILE A 211 6.29 3.42 -1.37
N ILE A 212 5.35 2.66 -1.91
CA ILE A 212 5.59 1.42 -2.62
C ILE A 212 5.15 1.60 -4.07
N ALA A 213 5.92 1.01 -4.98
CA ALA A 213 5.69 1.01 -6.41
C ALA A 213 5.79 -0.44 -6.91
N ASP A 214 4.67 -1.02 -7.29
CA ASP A 214 4.56 -2.42 -7.66
C ASP A 214 3.75 -2.60 -8.94
N ASP A 215 3.83 -3.79 -9.51
CA ASP A 215 3.13 -4.09 -10.76
C ASP A 215 1.66 -4.46 -10.54
N ASP A 216 1.31 -5.12 -9.42
CA ASP A 216 0.04 -5.84 -9.24
C ASP A 216 -0.22 -6.76 -10.44
N MET A 217 0.80 -7.54 -10.79
CA MET A 217 0.83 -8.41 -11.97
C MET A 217 -0.11 -9.60 -11.80
N HIS A 218 -0.90 -9.89 -12.82
CA HIS A 218 -1.83 -11.02 -12.84
C HIS A 218 -1.54 -12.03 -13.95
N ASP A 219 -0.68 -11.67 -14.92
CA ASP A 219 -0.24 -12.55 -16.00
C ASP A 219 1.21 -12.24 -16.39
N SER A 220 2.14 -13.09 -15.94
CA SER A 220 3.57 -12.94 -16.19
C SER A 220 3.97 -13.08 -17.66
N SER A 221 3.09 -13.62 -18.51
CA SER A 221 3.33 -13.72 -19.95
C SER A 221 3.12 -12.42 -20.71
N ARG A 222 2.47 -11.42 -20.06
CA ARG A 222 2.12 -10.15 -20.69
C ARG A 222 3.14 -9.06 -20.41
N PRO A 223 3.84 -8.54 -21.43
CA PRO A 223 4.85 -7.50 -21.23
C PRO A 223 4.29 -6.20 -20.59
N ASN A 224 3.02 -5.93 -20.74
CA ASN A 224 2.36 -4.74 -20.17
C ASN A 224 1.90 -4.92 -18.71
N GLU A 225 2.11 -6.09 -18.11
CA GLU A 225 1.77 -6.36 -16.71
C GLU A 225 2.98 -6.49 -15.80
N VAL A 226 4.19 -6.69 -16.35
CA VAL A 226 5.43 -6.88 -15.57
C VAL A 226 6.45 -5.78 -15.84
N GLY A 227 7.20 -5.39 -14.83
CA GLY A 227 8.25 -4.38 -14.96
C GLY A 227 7.70 -3.03 -15.43
N LYS A 228 6.58 -2.59 -14.88
CA LYS A 228 5.98 -1.28 -15.10
C LYS A 228 6.32 -0.30 -14.01
N ASN A 229 6.41 -0.82 -12.80
CA ASN A 229 6.81 -0.08 -11.62
C ASN A 229 7.80 -0.92 -10.82
N CYS A 230 8.59 -0.28 -9.99
CA CYS A 230 9.40 -0.97 -8.99
C CYS A 230 9.69 -0.05 -7.81
N THR A 231 9.90 -0.67 -6.67
CA THR A 231 10.42 -0.02 -5.47
C THR A 231 11.93 -0.25 -5.41
N TRP A 232 12.71 0.83 -5.42
CA TRP A 232 14.14 0.78 -5.17
C TRP A 232 14.41 0.98 -3.68
N ILE A 233 15.16 0.07 -3.06
CA ILE A 233 15.46 0.08 -1.63
C ILE A 233 16.96 0.12 -1.43
N HIS A 234 17.43 1.06 -0.62
CA HIS A 234 18.84 1.10 -0.23
C HIS A 234 19.10 0.06 0.86
N ALA A 235 19.87 -0.97 0.53
CA ALA A 235 20.19 -2.09 1.40
C ALA A 235 21.53 -2.72 1.00
N GLN A 236 22.34 -3.13 1.97
CA GLN A 236 23.64 -3.76 1.73
C GLN A 236 23.49 -5.13 1.04
N SER A 237 22.40 -5.82 1.32
CA SER A 237 22.06 -7.10 0.71
C SER A 237 20.55 -7.18 0.41
N ALA A 238 20.17 -8.14 -0.44
CA ALA A 238 18.75 -8.41 -0.75
C ALA A 238 18.08 -9.33 0.29
N THR A 239 18.64 -9.48 1.47
CA THR A 239 18.03 -10.30 2.52
C THR A 239 16.77 -9.65 3.09
N ARG A 240 15.84 -10.49 3.56
CA ARG A 240 14.56 -10.04 4.15
C ARG A 240 14.76 -8.93 5.18
N ASN A 241 15.69 -9.07 6.11
CA ASN A 241 15.88 -8.10 7.18
C ASN A 241 16.37 -6.75 6.66
N GLU A 242 17.33 -6.72 5.75
CA GLU A 242 17.85 -5.51 5.13
C GLU A 242 16.79 -4.77 4.32
N ILE A 243 16.02 -5.51 3.52
CA ILE A 243 14.94 -4.96 2.70
C ILE A 243 13.82 -4.36 3.57
N LEU A 244 13.34 -5.10 4.58
CA LEU A 244 12.30 -4.59 5.48
C LEU A 244 12.79 -3.39 6.31
N THR A 245 14.06 -3.37 6.71
CA THR A 245 14.66 -2.22 7.40
C THR A 245 14.68 -1.00 6.50
N GLY A 246 15.13 -1.15 5.25
CA GLY A 246 15.14 -0.06 4.26
C GLY A 246 13.73 0.50 3.99
N LEU A 247 12.74 -0.38 3.83
CA LEU A 247 11.35 0.02 3.66
C LEU A 247 10.80 0.79 4.88
N LYS A 248 10.95 0.23 6.08
CA LYS A 248 10.42 0.81 7.33
C LYS A 248 11.12 2.12 7.72
N SER A 249 12.35 2.33 7.29
CA SER A 249 13.07 3.59 7.50
C SER A 249 12.79 4.65 6.43
N GLY A 250 12.04 4.30 5.37
CA GLY A 250 11.79 5.17 4.23
C GLY A 250 12.97 5.33 3.27
N ASN A 251 14.03 4.55 3.46
CA ASN A 251 15.21 4.57 2.58
C ASN A 251 14.93 3.82 1.27
N ALA A 252 13.87 4.25 0.60
CA ALA A 252 13.34 3.66 -0.62
C ALA A 252 12.72 4.74 -1.51
N TYR A 253 12.60 4.46 -2.81
CA TYR A 253 11.85 5.30 -3.73
C TYR A 253 11.09 4.45 -4.74
N GLY A 254 9.96 4.98 -5.23
CA GLY A 254 9.20 4.37 -6.30
C GLY A 254 9.67 4.82 -7.67
N MET A 255 9.54 3.94 -8.66
CA MET A 255 9.82 4.25 -10.06
C MET A 255 8.69 3.77 -10.96
N ILE A 256 8.24 4.63 -11.87
CA ILE A 256 7.52 4.26 -13.08
C ILE A 256 8.55 3.96 -14.14
N ILE A 257 8.48 2.78 -14.74
CA ILE A 257 9.36 2.35 -15.83
C ILE A 257 8.63 2.55 -17.15
N ALA A 258 9.14 3.43 -18.00
CA ALA A 258 8.59 3.64 -19.34
C ALA A 258 8.55 2.33 -20.13
N SER A 259 7.45 2.10 -20.83
CA SER A 259 7.29 0.92 -21.69
C SER A 259 6.85 1.37 -23.08
N PRO A 260 7.66 1.13 -24.11
CA PRO A 260 7.26 1.38 -25.50
C PRO A 260 6.00 0.59 -25.88
N ASN A 261 5.14 1.19 -26.69
CA ASN A 261 3.96 0.51 -27.19
C ASN A 261 4.33 -0.72 -28.02
N GLY A 262 3.69 -1.86 -27.71
CA GLY A 262 3.95 -3.13 -28.41
C GLY A 262 5.29 -3.78 -28.08
N GLU A 263 5.96 -3.38 -27.00
CA GLU A 263 7.18 -3.99 -26.53
C GLU A 263 6.97 -5.48 -26.24
N THR A 264 7.81 -6.34 -26.85
CA THR A 264 7.85 -7.78 -26.55
C THR A 264 8.64 -8.04 -25.27
N MET A 265 8.46 -9.22 -24.64
CA MET A 265 9.25 -9.60 -23.47
C MET A 265 10.76 -9.59 -23.74
N GLN A 266 11.19 -10.04 -24.92
CA GLN A 266 12.61 -10.04 -25.28
C GLN A 266 13.19 -8.63 -25.37
N GLN A 267 12.45 -7.68 -25.96
CA GLN A 267 12.84 -6.25 -26.00
C GLN A 267 12.90 -5.66 -24.60
N LYS A 268 11.91 -5.99 -23.74
CA LYS A 268 11.88 -5.57 -22.35
C LYS A 268 13.11 -6.07 -21.57
N PHE A 269 13.47 -7.34 -21.69
CA PHE A 269 14.68 -7.89 -21.06
C PHE A 269 15.96 -7.17 -21.52
N GLN A 270 16.07 -6.81 -22.79
CA GLN A 270 17.23 -6.05 -23.28
C GLN A 270 17.25 -4.62 -22.70
N ARG A 271 16.09 -3.96 -22.62
CA ARG A 271 15.98 -2.62 -22.05
C ARG A 271 16.34 -2.61 -20.55
N PHE A 272 15.89 -3.59 -19.78
CA PHE A 272 16.23 -3.71 -18.36
C PHE A 272 17.74 -3.90 -18.14
N LYS A 273 18.43 -4.61 -19.02
CA LYS A 273 19.91 -4.76 -18.98
C LYS A 273 20.63 -3.44 -19.19
N SER A 274 20.04 -2.46 -19.87
CA SER A 274 20.65 -1.14 -20.05
C SER A 274 20.61 -0.30 -18.78
N GLY A 275 19.80 -0.70 -17.79
CA GLY A 275 19.62 0.00 -16.52
C GLY A 275 18.70 1.21 -16.64
N PHE A 276 18.45 1.83 -15.50
CA PHE A 276 17.55 2.98 -15.34
C PHE A 276 18.25 4.13 -14.62
N PRO A 277 17.77 5.37 -14.77
CA PRO A 277 18.20 6.47 -13.92
C PRO A 277 18.04 6.12 -12.44
N LYS A 278 18.99 6.54 -11.61
CA LYS A 278 19.01 6.24 -10.16
C LYS A 278 19.25 7.49 -9.34
N LEU A 279 18.84 7.44 -8.09
CA LEU A 279 19.24 8.42 -7.09
C LEU A 279 20.72 8.20 -6.71
N ASN A 280 21.56 9.21 -6.92
CA ASN A 280 22.94 9.19 -6.43
C ASN A 280 23.02 9.65 -4.98
N SER A 281 22.30 10.73 -4.66
CA SER A 281 22.25 11.24 -3.29
C SER A 281 21.09 12.23 -3.08
N LEU A 282 20.59 12.26 -1.85
CA LEU A 282 19.76 13.34 -1.34
C LEU A 282 20.32 13.75 0.02
N ARG A 283 20.83 14.96 0.13
CA ARG A 283 21.54 15.47 1.31
C ARG A 283 20.96 16.80 1.78
N ILE A 284 21.07 17.05 3.06
CA ILE A 284 20.72 18.34 3.66
C ILE A 284 22.01 19.01 4.11
N THR A 285 22.17 20.28 3.75
CA THR A 285 23.26 21.14 4.22
C THR A 285 22.65 22.44 4.76
N GLY A 286 22.64 22.62 6.07
CA GLY A 286 21.78 23.58 6.73
C GLY A 286 20.32 23.27 6.39
N ASP A 287 19.56 24.25 5.92
CA ASP A 287 18.18 24.06 5.46
C ASP A 287 18.07 23.80 3.95
N THR A 288 19.18 23.49 3.27
CA THR A 288 19.15 23.25 1.81
C THR A 288 19.18 21.79 1.48
N LEU A 289 18.10 21.31 0.87
CA LEU A 289 17.94 19.96 0.34
C LEU A 289 18.57 19.89 -1.06
N LYS A 290 19.56 19.00 -1.26
CA LYS A 290 20.32 18.85 -2.51
C LYS A 290 20.14 17.44 -3.05
N ILE A 291 19.63 17.32 -4.28
CA ILE A 291 19.47 16.05 -4.99
C ILE A 291 20.51 15.93 -6.11
N SER A 292 21.00 14.70 -6.31
CA SER A 292 21.81 14.29 -7.47
C SER A 292 21.27 12.96 -8.02
N LEU A 293 21.09 12.93 -9.34
CA LEU A 293 20.63 11.78 -10.12
C LEU A 293 21.75 11.27 -11.03
N SER A 294 21.69 10.03 -11.46
CA SER A 294 22.65 9.41 -12.37
C SER A 294 22.48 9.86 -13.83
N ALA A 295 21.36 10.51 -14.17
CA ALA A 295 21.06 11.00 -15.51
C ALA A 295 20.35 12.36 -15.43
N THR A 296 20.41 13.13 -16.51
CA THR A 296 19.67 14.38 -16.67
C THR A 296 18.17 14.08 -16.70
N ALA A 297 17.43 14.68 -15.76
CA ALA A 297 15.97 14.64 -15.75
C ALA A 297 15.40 15.78 -16.59
N HIS A 298 14.29 15.53 -17.28
CA HIS A 298 13.48 16.57 -17.93
C HIS A 298 13.00 17.59 -16.91
N ALA A 299 12.51 17.11 -15.75
CA ALA A 299 12.09 17.97 -14.64
C ALA A 299 12.40 17.31 -13.29
N ILE A 300 12.83 18.09 -12.31
CA ILE A 300 12.94 17.73 -10.89
C ILE A 300 11.99 18.65 -10.14
N ARG A 301 10.91 18.08 -9.55
CA ARG A 301 9.89 18.83 -8.81
C ARG A 301 10.04 18.60 -7.32
N PHE A 302 9.96 19.68 -6.55
CA PHE A 302 9.86 19.66 -5.09
C PHE A 302 8.42 19.94 -4.70
N ILE A 303 7.78 19.00 -4.04
CA ILE A 303 6.34 18.97 -3.77
C ILE A 303 6.14 18.91 -2.25
N GLY A 304 5.35 19.86 -1.73
CA GLY A 304 5.10 20.00 -0.30
C GLY A 304 3.63 19.79 0.08
N GLN A 305 3.23 20.44 1.16
CA GLN A 305 1.92 20.33 1.79
C GLN A 305 0.77 20.37 0.76
N GLY A 306 -0.14 19.36 0.85
CA GLY A 306 -1.28 19.24 -0.05
C GLY A 306 -0.92 18.88 -1.48
N GLY A 307 0.25 18.33 -1.73
CA GLY A 307 0.72 18.00 -3.08
C GLY A 307 1.09 19.22 -3.93
N GLN A 308 1.30 20.38 -3.31
CA GLN A 308 1.64 21.62 -4.03
C GLN A 308 3.08 21.60 -4.51
N GLU A 309 3.31 21.87 -5.80
CA GLU A 309 4.63 22.10 -6.33
C GLU A 309 5.21 23.41 -5.76
N LYS A 310 6.36 23.30 -5.09
CA LYS A 310 7.07 24.42 -4.49
C LYS A 310 8.15 24.99 -5.40
N PHE A 311 8.80 24.11 -6.14
CA PHE A 311 9.88 24.46 -7.05
C PHE A 311 10.07 23.37 -8.11
N MET A 312 10.49 23.77 -9.31
CA MET A 312 10.84 22.87 -10.40
C MET A 312 12.12 23.32 -11.07
N ALA A 313 13.07 22.39 -11.25
CA ALA A 313 14.25 22.55 -12.11
C ALA A 313 14.07 21.72 -13.38
N GLN A 314 14.61 22.16 -14.51
CA GLN A 314 14.47 21.47 -15.80
C GLN A 314 15.85 21.15 -16.39
N GLN A 315 15.89 20.08 -17.20
CA GLN A 315 17.06 19.65 -17.97
C GLN A 315 18.35 19.59 -17.12
N THR A 316 18.26 18.92 -15.99
CA THR A 316 19.38 18.82 -15.04
C THR A 316 19.41 17.47 -14.32
N ALA A 317 20.60 17.04 -13.92
CA ALA A 317 20.80 15.87 -13.06
C ALA A 317 20.90 16.25 -11.57
N THR A 318 20.97 17.55 -11.25
CA THR A 318 21.13 18.04 -9.87
C THR A 318 20.22 19.24 -9.63
N SER A 319 19.69 19.34 -8.40
CA SER A 319 18.90 20.50 -8.01
C SER A 319 19.01 20.73 -6.51
N ALA A 320 18.63 21.93 -6.06
CA ALA A 320 18.61 22.28 -4.66
C ALA A 320 17.34 23.06 -4.33
N TYR A 321 16.81 22.83 -3.12
CA TYR A 321 15.67 23.55 -2.60
C TYR A 321 15.94 23.98 -1.17
N TYR A 322 15.72 25.25 -0.87
CA TYR A 322 15.77 25.76 0.49
C TYR A 322 14.45 25.39 1.21
N PHE A 323 14.56 24.55 2.23
CA PHE A 323 13.43 24.07 3.04
C PHE A 323 12.91 25.24 3.88
N GLN A 324 11.80 25.84 3.44
CA GLN A 324 11.25 27.04 4.05
C GLN A 324 10.78 26.79 5.48
N PRO A 325 10.76 27.80 6.37
CA PRO A 325 10.24 27.64 7.73
C PRO A 325 8.80 27.13 7.79
N ALA A 326 7.97 27.42 6.77
CA ALA A 326 6.59 26.99 6.65
C ALA A 326 6.41 25.61 6.01
N ASP A 327 7.46 25.01 5.46
CA ASP A 327 7.38 23.67 4.86
C ASP A 327 7.34 22.63 5.96
N THR A 328 6.37 21.74 5.88
CA THR A 328 6.17 20.62 6.81
C THR A 328 6.88 19.37 6.30
N TYR A 329 6.78 19.12 4.99
CA TYR A 329 7.52 18.09 4.26
C TYR A 329 7.81 18.54 2.83
N ILE A 330 8.81 17.92 2.23
CA ILE A 330 9.10 17.97 0.78
C ILE A 330 9.33 16.55 0.29
N ARG A 331 8.56 16.12 -0.69
CA ARG A 331 8.87 14.95 -1.53
C ARG A 331 9.36 15.39 -2.90
N ILE A 332 10.16 14.56 -3.55
CA ILE A 332 10.74 14.92 -4.85
C ILE A 332 10.24 13.94 -5.91
N GLN A 333 9.93 14.48 -7.09
CA GLN A 333 9.64 13.72 -8.30
C GLN A 333 10.64 14.15 -9.39
N ALA A 334 11.23 13.17 -10.06
CA ALA A 334 12.09 13.41 -11.22
C ALA A 334 11.54 12.68 -12.44
N ASP A 335 11.25 13.40 -13.51
CA ASP A 335 10.71 12.87 -14.76
C ASP A 335 11.79 12.90 -15.83
N PHE A 336 11.90 11.82 -16.62
CA PHE A 336 12.89 11.68 -17.69
C PHE A 336 12.22 11.68 -19.05
N ASP A 337 12.99 12.02 -20.09
CA ASP A 337 12.48 12.21 -21.46
C ASP A 337 11.92 10.90 -22.08
N ASP A 338 12.34 9.74 -21.60
CA ASP A 338 11.83 8.45 -22.03
C ASP A 338 10.48 8.06 -21.39
N GLY A 339 9.96 8.88 -20.46
CA GLY A 339 8.75 8.64 -19.69
C GLY A 339 8.97 7.86 -18.39
N THR A 340 10.21 7.51 -18.05
CA THR A 340 10.56 7.00 -16.71
C THR A 340 10.41 8.12 -15.69
N SER A 341 9.96 7.80 -14.47
CA SER A 341 9.85 8.78 -13.37
C SER A 341 10.25 8.17 -12.04
N ILE A 342 10.95 8.94 -11.21
CA ILE A 342 11.37 8.59 -9.85
C ILE A 342 10.57 9.40 -8.85
N PHE A 343 10.10 8.77 -7.76
CA PHE A 343 9.33 9.39 -6.68
C PHE A 343 9.98 9.08 -5.35
N LEU A 344 10.55 10.09 -4.71
CA LEU A 344 11.25 9.94 -3.43
C LEU A 344 10.29 10.08 -2.26
N ASN A 345 10.55 9.33 -1.21
CA ASN A 345 9.91 9.50 0.10
C ASN A 345 10.14 10.91 0.66
N PRO A 346 9.24 11.39 1.53
CA PRO A 346 9.34 12.75 2.04
C PRO A 346 10.55 12.94 2.95
N VAL A 347 11.14 14.12 2.84
CA VAL A 347 11.95 14.75 3.86
C VAL A 347 11.02 15.66 4.65
N PHE A 348 11.00 15.59 5.99
CA PHE A 348 9.97 16.27 6.78
C PHE A 348 10.53 16.83 8.11
N ARG A 349 9.82 17.85 8.63
CA ARG A 349 10.12 18.37 9.97
C ARG A 349 9.66 17.36 11.03
N PHE A 350 10.46 17.23 12.07
CA PHE A 350 10.08 16.40 13.19
C PHE A 350 10.58 16.98 14.52
N ASP A 351 9.90 16.57 15.58
CA ASP A 351 10.28 16.77 16.97
C ASP A 351 9.85 15.51 17.71
N GLU A 352 10.80 14.87 18.38
CA GLU A 352 10.55 13.62 19.12
C GLU A 352 9.50 13.79 20.23
N SER A 353 9.31 15.01 20.74
CA SER A 353 8.30 15.31 21.76
C SER A 353 6.88 15.42 21.19
N VAL A 354 6.75 15.58 19.88
CA VAL A 354 5.45 15.75 19.19
C VAL A 354 4.98 14.43 18.63
N GLN A 355 4.02 13.80 19.30
CA GLN A 355 3.41 12.56 18.83
C GLN A 355 2.07 12.84 18.18
N GLN A 356 1.78 12.13 17.09
CA GLN A 356 0.46 12.14 16.47
C GLN A 356 -0.56 11.46 17.41
N PRO A 357 -1.74 12.06 17.58
CA PRO A 357 -2.79 11.41 18.35
C PRO A 357 -3.32 10.19 17.62
N LEU A 358 -3.40 9.04 18.31
CA LEU A 358 -3.82 7.77 17.72
C LEU A 358 -5.35 7.60 17.75
N PRO A 359 -5.95 6.93 16.76
CA PRO A 359 -7.32 6.45 16.86
C PRO A 359 -7.47 5.52 18.06
N PHE A 360 -8.63 5.57 18.72
CA PHE A 360 -8.92 4.71 19.85
C PHE A 360 -10.36 4.21 19.83
N ILE A 361 -10.59 3.01 20.38
CA ILE A 361 -11.93 2.43 20.46
C ILE A 361 -12.79 3.22 21.46
N ASN A 362 -13.89 3.77 20.97
CA ASN A 362 -14.91 4.40 21.81
C ASN A 362 -15.81 3.31 22.41
N GLN A 363 -15.53 2.92 23.65
CA GLN A 363 -16.20 1.80 24.32
C GLN A 363 -17.72 2.00 24.43
N THR A 364 -18.15 3.22 24.80
CA THR A 364 -19.59 3.53 24.94
C THR A 364 -20.31 3.41 23.60
N ARG A 365 -19.75 4.01 22.54
CA ARG A 365 -20.34 3.93 21.20
C ARG A 365 -20.35 2.50 20.69
N THR A 366 -19.26 1.74 20.92
CA THR A 366 -19.16 0.32 20.55
C THR A 366 -20.24 -0.51 21.26
N ALA A 367 -20.45 -0.31 22.57
CA ALA A 367 -21.47 -1.03 23.32
C ALA A 367 -22.89 -0.73 22.79
N LEU A 368 -23.21 0.54 22.53
CA LEU A 368 -24.50 0.94 21.97
C LEU A 368 -24.76 0.32 20.60
N PHE A 369 -23.75 0.32 19.72
CA PHE A 369 -23.88 -0.30 18.40
C PHE A 369 -24.06 -1.82 18.49
N ARG A 370 -23.32 -2.49 19.37
CA ARG A 370 -23.47 -3.94 19.61
C ARG A 370 -24.85 -4.30 20.16
N ILE A 371 -25.38 -3.52 21.09
CA ILE A 371 -26.76 -3.72 21.58
C ILE A 371 -27.76 -3.56 20.43
N ALA A 372 -27.63 -2.50 19.61
CA ALA A 372 -28.48 -2.30 18.44
C ALA A 372 -28.41 -3.49 17.47
N GLY A 373 -27.21 -3.99 17.20
CA GLY A 373 -26.99 -5.18 16.37
C GLY A 373 -27.68 -6.43 16.91
N ALA A 374 -27.58 -6.68 18.23
CA ALA A 374 -28.23 -7.80 18.89
C ALA A 374 -29.76 -7.68 18.77
N VAL A 375 -30.32 -6.48 18.95
CA VAL A 375 -31.76 -6.22 18.78
C VAL A 375 -32.21 -6.48 17.36
N VAL A 376 -31.46 -6.02 16.35
CA VAL A 376 -31.77 -6.28 14.93
C VAL A 376 -31.81 -7.77 14.63
N LEU A 377 -30.81 -8.53 15.07
CA LEU A 377 -30.78 -10.00 14.89
C LEU A 377 -31.93 -10.71 15.61
N LEU A 378 -32.30 -10.27 16.82
CA LEU A 378 -33.42 -10.81 17.58
C LEU A 378 -34.76 -10.55 16.85
N ILE A 379 -34.98 -9.34 16.35
CA ILE A 379 -36.18 -9.02 15.58
C ILE A 379 -36.29 -9.90 14.35
N PHE A 380 -35.17 -10.06 13.61
CA PHE A 380 -35.14 -10.96 12.46
C PHE A 380 -35.45 -12.41 12.83
N ALA A 381 -34.86 -12.93 13.89
CA ALA A 381 -35.08 -14.31 14.35
C ALA A 381 -36.57 -14.54 14.71
N VAL A 382 -37.21 -13.60 15.41
CA VAL A 382 -38.65 -13.68 15.75
C VAL A 382 -39.51 -13.61 14.49
N ALA A 383 -39.20 -12.74 13.54
CA ALA A 383 -39.93 -12.64 12.28
C ALA A 383 -39.78 -13.90 11.43
N ALA A 384 -38.58 -14.45 11.30
CA ALA A 384 -38.29 -15.69 10.60
C ALA A 384 -39.05 -16.88 11.22
N PHE A 385 -39.01 -16.99 12.54
CA PHE A 385 -39.75 -18.04 13.26
C PHE A 385 -41.26 -17.97 12.99
N ARG A 386 -41.86 -16.76 13.06
CA ARG A 386 -43.28 -16.57 12.75
C ARG A 386 -43.63 -16.91 11.31
N LEU A 387 -42.77 -16.52 10.34
CA LEU A 387 -42.97 -16.84 8.92
C LEU A 387 -42.94 -18.32 8.64
N LEU A 388 -42.01 -19.04 9.26
CA LEU A 388 -41.82 -20.47 9.07
C LEU A 388 -42.92 -21.31 9.78
N ARG A 389 -43.45 -20.83 10.91
CA ARG A 389 -44.53 -21.51 11.67
C ARG A 389 -45.90 -21.43 10.98
N LYS A 390 -46.22 -20.31 10.28
CA LYS A 390 -47.49 -20.12 9.56
C LYS A 390 -47.74 -21.16 8.44
N THR A 391 -46.83 -22.07 8.20
CA THR A 391 -46.93 -23.11 7.16
C THR A 391 -47.11 -24.52 7.72
N SER A 392 -47.30 -24.65 9.05
CA SER A 392 -47.52 -25.93 9.73
C SER A 392 -48.98 -26.17 10.08
N LEU A 393 -49.87 -25.29 9.65
CA LEU A 393 -51.34 -25.41 9.68
C LEU A 393 -51.85 -25.41 8.24
#